data_d226fa15e0a9af78b3c271561ca8b113
#
_entry.id   d226fa15e0a9af78b3c271561ca8b113
#
_cell.length_a   1.000
_cell.length_b   1.000
_cell.length_c   1.000
_cell.angle_alpha   90.00
_cell.angle_beta   90.00
_cell.angle_gamma   90.00
#
_symmetry.space_group_name_H-M   'P 1'
#
loop_
_entity.id
_entity.type
_entity.pdbx_description
1 polymer ?
#
loop_
_entity_poly.entity_id
_entity_poly.type
_entity_poly.pdbx_seq_one_letter_code
_entity_poly.pdbx_strand_id
1 'polypeptide(L)'
;MGQPRIVFYQGTQKLQEASCTTIYRTDVANAIGNPDAESAGFSFLATVLAPAETSVFLEYGTAADTGRFLIGKIPGTRDQKELLVYAIEDPKSIGNLRHFKQRHVRSTRKAYPQAVYQQKVDVIVPVYNGLEYFDALFSGIEKTKVPYRLIIVNDKSPDPEVGKYLEKYAAEHDNVVLLNNETNMGFLPSVNRGLKMAENHVALVNTDVEVPEEWLERLMLPIFAKENIATTTPFTTCGTICSFPDFCRDNKLFEGMPLWEIDDEFR
;
A
#
# COMPACT_ATOMS: atom_id res chain seq x y z
N MET A 1 34.26 15.14 -1.93
CA MET A 1 33.40 14.96 -0.70
C MET A 1 33.03 13.51 -0.60
N GLY A 2 33.03 12.93 0.63
CA GLY A 2 32.55 11.57 0.83
C GLY A 2 31.04 11.51 0.62
N GLN A 3 30.52 10.37 0.19
CA GLN A 3 29.07 10.19 0.04
C GLN A 3 28.37 10.34 1.42
N PRO A 4 27.21 11.00 1.49
CA PRO A 4 26.45 11.12 2.72
C PRO A 4 26.00 9.73 3.20
N ARG A 5 25.93 9.54 4.53
CA ARG A 5 25.51 8.30 5.17
C ARG A 5 24.50 8.60 6.26
N ILE A 6 23.58 7.71 6.45
CA ILE A 6 22.68 7.75 7.60
C ILE A 6 23.24 6.85 8.69
N VAL A 7 23.34 7.39 9.89
CA VAL A 7 23.92 6.67 11.03
C VAL A 7 22.95 6.70 12.20
N PHE A 8 22.75 5.56 12.79
CA PHE A 8 21.84 5.34 13.91
C PHE A 8 22.65 5.18 15.20
N TYR A 9 22.30 5.99 16.21
CA TYR A 9 22.97 5.98 17.52
C TYR A 9 21.99 5.76 18.65
N GLN A 10 22.35 4.89 19.59
CA GLN A 10 21.71 4.76 20.89
C GLN A 10 22.65 5.36 21.95
N GLY A 11 22.31 6.53 22.45
CA GLY A 11 23.24 7.32 23.25
C GLY A 11 24.53 7.63 22.45
N THR A 12 25.67 7.16 22.91
CA THR A 12 26.96 7.30 22.20
C THR A 12 27.32 6.11 21.32
N GLN A 13 26.56 5.03 21.42
CA GLN A 13 26.84 3.81 20.68
C GLN A 13 26.25 3.88 19.25
N LYS A 14 27.12 3.69 18.25
CA LYS A 14 26.68 3.51 16.86
C LYS A 14 26.09 2.12 16.71
N LEU A 15 24.83 2.06 16.24
CA LEU A 15 24.11 0.81 16.00
C LEU A 15 24.32 0.33 14.57
N GLN A 16 24.12 1.22 13.61
CA GLN A 16 24.11 0.89 12.19
C GLN A 16 24.41 2.11 11.34
N GLU A 17 24.80 1.89 10.09
CA GLU A 17 24.83 2.91 9.04
C GLU A 17 24.16 2.40 7.78
N ALA A 18 23.59 3.31 7.01
CA ALA A 18 22.98 3.07 5.70
C ALA A 18 23.54 4.05 4.67
N SER A 19 23.76 3.58 3.46
CA SER A 19 24.12 4.41 2.33
C SER A 19 22.93 5.23 1.86
N CYS A 20 23.18 6.44 1.38
CA CYS A 20 22.16 7.27 0.75
C CYS A 20 22.21 7.13 -0.77
N THR A 21 21.02 7.16 -1.39
CA THR A 21 20.89 7.35 -2.83
C THR A 21 20.70 8.84 -3.11
N THR A 22 21.43 9.38 -4.06
CA THR A 22 21.30 10.79 -4.46
C THR A 22 19.98 11.01 -5.18
N ILE A 23 19.26 12.05 -4.74
CA ILE A 23 18.08 12.57 -5.45
C ILE A 23 18.44 13.92 -6.04
N TYR A 24 18.16 14.10 -7.32
CA TYR A 24 18.43 15.36 -7.99
C TYR A 24 17.33 16.40 -7.64
N ARG A 25 17.79 17.58 -7.25
CA ARG A 25 16.97 18.69 -6.76
C ARG A 25 17.24 19.97 -7.58
N THR A 26 16.76 19.96 -8.83
CA THR A 26 16.85 21.12 -9.73
C THR A 26 16.16 22.36 -9.13
N ASP A 27 15.13 22.18 -8.32
CA ASP A 27 14.47 23.26 -7.60
C ASP A 27 15.38 23.94 -6.57
N VAL A 28 16.23 23.17 -5.87
CA VAL A 28 17.21 23.72 -4.92
C VAL A 28 18.34 24.42 -5.66
N ALA A 29 18.88 23.81 -6.71
CA ALA A 29 19.92 24.40 -7.54
C ALA A 29 19.49 25.77 -8.10
N ASN A 30 18.27 25.85 -8.60
CA ASN A 30 17.68 27.11 -9.12
C ASN A 30 17.47 28.15 -8.01
N ALA A 31 16.98 27.73 -6.83
CA ALA A 31 16.68 28.63 -5.73
C ALA A 31 17.91 29.32 -5.15
N ILE A 32 19.06 28.63 -5.14
CA ILE A 32 20.34 29.16 -4.59
C ILE A 32 21.31 29.60 -5.69
N GLY A 33 20.96 29.45 -6.97
CA GLY A 33 21.81 29.84 -8.10
C GLY A 33 23.10 29.04 -8.23
N ASN A 34 23.14 27.80 -7.71
CA ASN A 34 24.30 26.93 -7.77
C ASN A 34 23.96 25.56 -8.40
N PRO A 35 24.44 25.26 -9.62
CA PRO A 35 24.18 23.98 -10.29
C PRO A 35 24.66 22.76 -9.49
N ASP A 36 25.74 22.87 -8.72
CA ASP A 36 26.25 21.75 -7.92
C ASP A 36 25.27 21.31 -6.82
N ALA A 37 24.35 22.18 -6.43
CA ALA A 37 23.30 21.86 -5.47
C ALA A 37 22.18 20.96 -6.05
N GLU A 38 22.21 20.65 -7.34
CA GLU A 38 21.25 19.69 -7.92
C GLU A 38 21.36 18.30 -7.27
N SER A 39 22.54 17.92 -6.81
CA SER A 39 22.78 16.66 -6.11
C SER A 39 22.57 16.73 -4.58
N ALA A 40 21.92 17.78 -4.08
CA ALA A 40 21.75 18.00 -2.63
C ALA A 40 20.64 17.12 -2.00
N GLY A 41 19.82 16.48 -2.80
CA GLY A 41 18.81 15.56 -2.30
C GLY A 41 19.38 14.17 -2.00
N PHE A 42 18.77 13.48 -1.05
CA PHE A 42 19.08 12.09 -0.76
C PHE A 42 17.87 11.30 -0.30
N SER A 43 17.88 10.00 -0.56
CA SER A 43 16.96 9.03 0.04
C SER A 43 17.76 7.89 0.66
N PHE A 44 17.15 7.20 1.60
CA PHE A 44 17.69 5.96 2.15
C PHE A 44 16.59 5.05 2.63
N LEU A 45 16.90 3.77 2.64
CA LEU A 45 16.10 2.73 3.28
C LEU A 45 17.01 1.98 4.23
N ALA A 46 16.62 1.84 5.49
CA ALA A 46 17.40 1.09 6.47
C ALA A 46 16.48 0.35 7.44
N THR A 47 16.81 -0.90 7.68
CA THR A 47 16.19 -1.72 8.71
C THR A 47 17.04 -1.66 9.97
N VAL A 48 16.47 -1.21 11.09
CA VAL A 48 17.21 -0.99 12.33
C VAL A 48 16.51 -1.65 13.51
N LEU A 49 17.27 -2.39 14.31
CA LEU A 49 16.81 -2.85 15.62
C LEU A 49 17.05 -1.75 16.64
N ALA A 50 16.01 -1.12 17.16
CA ALA A 50 16.08 0.00 18.11
C ALA A 50 15.40 -0.33 19.43
N PRO A 51 16.04 -1.07 20.36
CA PRO A 51 15.46 -1.47 21.64
C PRO A 51 15.20 -0.29 22.58
N ALA A 52 15.85 0.84 22.36
CA ALA A 52 15.65 2.09 23.10
C ALA A 52 15.65 3.30 22.15
N GLU A 53 15.40 4.50 22.69
CA GLU A 53 15.42 5.73 21.87
C GLU A 53 16.72 5.80 21.06
N THR A 54 16.58 5.92 19.75
CA THR A 54 17.68 5.93 18.81
C THR A 54 17.71 7.25 18.05
N SER A 55 18.84 7.91 18.03
CA SER A 55 19.05 9.13 17.27
C SER A 55 19.55 8.80 15.86
N VAL A 56 19.00 9.46 14.85
CA VAL A 56 19.34 9.28 13.44
C VAL A 56 20.04 10.52 12.93
N PHE A 57 21.24 10.34 12.43
CA PHE A 57 22.10 11.42 11.92
C PHE A 57 22.38 11.23 10.44
N LEU A 58 22.42 12.34 9.71
CA LEU A 58 23.12 12.45 8.44
C LEU A 58 24.58 12.78 8.73
N GLU A 59 25.50 11.93 8.31
CA GLU A 59 26.92 12.17 8.35
C GLU A 59 27.45 12.44 6.93
N TYR A 60 28.27 13.48 6.79
CA TYR A 60 28.87 13.88 5.52
C TYR A 60 30.29 14.35 5.74
N GLY A 61 31.10 14.29 4.69
CA GLY A 61 32.52 14.70 4.75
C GLY A 61 33.51 13.58 4.53
N THR A 62 34.72 13.75 5.02
CA THR A 62 35.81 12.77 4.94
C THR A 62 36.14 12.22 6.33
N ALA A 63 36.94 11.19 6.41
CA ALA A 63 37.39 10.64 7.70
C ALA A 63 38.09 11.67 8.61
N ALA A 64 38.68 12.72 8.02
CA ALA A 64 39.38 13.78 8.74
C ALA A 64 38.48 14.95 9.17
N ASP A 65 37.37 15.17 8.45
CA ASP A 65 36.44 16.26 8.72
C ASP A 65 34.99 15.77 8.42
N THR A 66 34.32 15.29 9.45
CA THR A 66 32.96 14.73 9.36
C THR A 66 31.99 15.65 10.01
N GLY A 67 31.10 16.25 9.21
CA GLY A 67 29.91 16.95 9.69
C GLY A 67 28.81 15.95 10.06
N ARG A 68 28.05 16.28 11.10
CA ARG A 68 26.92 15.48 11.58
C ARG A 68 25.69 16.36 11.79
N PHE A 69 24.56 15.93 11.23
CA PHE A 69 23.28 16.62 11.37
C PHE A 69 22.22 15.66 11.91
N LEU A 70 21.57 16.02 13.03
CA LEU A 70 20.48 15.22 13.59
C LEU A 70 19.24 15.35 12.70
N ILE A 71 18.81 14.24 12.11
CA ILE A 71 17.60 14.19 11.28
C ILE A 71 16.37 13.98 12.15
N GLY A 72 16.48 13.13 13.17
CA GLY A 72 15.37 12.84 14.06
C GLY A 72 15.72 11.79 15.11
N LYS A 73 14.72 11.46 15.92
CA LYS A 73 14.81 10.45 16.95
C LYS A 73 13.71 9.42 16.77
N ILE A 74 14.03 8.18 17.04
CA ILE A 74 13.17 7.02 16.97
C ILE A 74 12.86 6.59 18.39
N PRO A 75 11.60 6.49 18.80
CA PRO A 75 11.27 5.89 20.08
C PRO A 75 11.70 4.42 20.10
N GLY A 76 12.26 3.98 21.24
CA GLY A 76 12.61 2.58 21.41
C GLY A 76 11.40 1.67 21.28
N THR A 77 11.60 0.48 20.74
CA THR A 77 10.57 -0.56 20.71
C THR A 77 10.60 -1.37 22.00
N ARG A 78 9.44 -1.67 22.57
CA ARG A 78 9.33 -2.54 23.74
C ARG A 78 9.62 -4.01 23.42
N ASP A 79 9.52 -4.36 22.15
CA ASP A 79 9.80 -5.70 21.64
C ASP A 79 11.15 -5.70 20.94
N GLN A 80 12.14 -6.40 21.50
CA GLN A 80 13.49 -6.53 20.94
C GLN A 80 13.54 -7.22 19.58
N LYS A 81 12.41 -7.72 19.08
CA LYS A 81 12.27 -8.39 17.77
C LYS A 81 11.68 -7.48 16.70
N GLU A 82 11.28 -6.26 17.03
CA GLU A 82 10.78 -5.30 16.01
C GLU A 82 11.95 -4.67 15.25
N LEU A 83 12.00 -4.91 13.96
CA LEU A 83 12.83 -4.17 13.03
C LEU A 83 12.05 -2.93 12.54
N LEU A 84 12.71 -1.80 12.51
CA LEU A 84 12.15 -0.55 12.03
C LEU A 84 12.79 -0.22 10.68
N VAL A 85 11.98 -0.06 9.65
CA VAL A 85 12.41 0.37 8.32
C VAL A 85 12.24 1.88 8.23
N TYR A 86 13.29 2.59 7.84
CA TYR A 86 13.27 4.03 7.70
C TYR A 86 13.53 4.43 6.27
N ALA A 87 12.68 5.29 5.74
CA ALA A 87 12.86 5.89 4.44
C ALA A 87 12.73 7.41 4.53
N ILE A 88 13.59 8.12 3.83
CA ILE A 88 13.39 9.53 3.47
C ILE A 88 13.33 9.57 1.95
N GLU A 89 12.15 9.80 1.41
CA GLU A 89 11.94 9.91 -0.03
C GLU A 89 11.96 11.36 -0.52
N ASP A 90 11.56 12.30 0.33
CA ASP A 90 11.53 13.73 -0.01
C ASP A 90 12.44 14.52 0.91
N PRO A 91 13.55 15.09 0.38
CA PRO A 91 14.45 15.94 1.17
C PRO A 91 13.80 17.19 1.76
N LYS A 92 12.62 17.63 1.26
CA LYS A 92 11.82 18.71 1.87
C LYS A 92 11.25 18.30 3.22
N SER A 93 11.22 17.01 3.52
CA SER A 93 10.65 16.47 4.76
C SER A 93 11.71 15.99 5.76
N ILE A 94 12.89 16.62 5.79
CA ILE A 94 13.96 16.29 6.77
C ILE A 94 13.46 16.31 8.24
N GLY A 95 12.37 17.03 8.54
CA GLY A 95 11.72 16.96 9.85
C GLY A 95 10.76 15.79 10.08
N ASN A 96 10.47 15.00 9.03
CA ASN A 96 9.50 13.92 9.07
C ASN A 96 10.16 12.58 8.77
N LEU A 97 11.06 12.15 9.68
CA LEU A 97 11.57 10.79 9.61
C LEU A 97 10.39 9.82 9.74
N ARG A 98 10.09 9.10 8.68
CA ARG A 98 9.04 8.08 8.66
C ARG A 98 9.62 6.75 9.09
N HIS A 99 8.89 6.04 9.90
CA HIS A 99 9.28 4.72 10.34
C HIS A 99 8.14 3.73 10.07
N PHE A 100 8.54 2.57 9.57
CA PHE A 100 7.67 1.41 9.41
C PHE A 100 8.12 0.35 10.40
N LYS A 101 7.19 -0.28 11.07
CA LYS A 101 7.48 -1.42 11.93
C LYS A 101 7.50 -2.68 11.09
N GLN A 102 8.65 -3.24 10.86
CA GLN A 102 8.76 -4.58 10.30
C GLN A 102 8.66 -5.61 11.44
N ARG A 103 7.57 -6.33 11.52
CA ARG A 103 7.43 -7.44 12.44
C ARG A 103 8.09 -8.69 11.85
N HIS A 104 9.26 -9.05 12.32
CA HIS A 104 9.91 -10.31 11.98
C HIS A 104 9.26 -11.55 12.61
N VAL A 105 8.33 -11.38 13.50
CA VAL A 105 7.50 -12.47 13.99
C VAL A 105 6.26 -12.46 13.13
N ARG A 106 6.03 -13.49 12.32
CA ARG A 106 4.67 -13.85 11.92
C ARG A 106 3.84 -13.79 13.19
N SER A 107 3.14 -12.69 13.41
CA SER A 107 2.20 -12.61 14.50
C SER A 107 1.30 -13.82 14.29
N THR A 108 1.13 -14.62 15.32
CA THR A 108 0.06 -15.62 15.31
C THR A 108 -1.18 -14.85 14.96
N ARG A 109 -1.67 -14.98 13.72
CA ARG A 109 -2.82 -14.24 13.21
C ARG A 109 -3.93 -14.40 14.24
N LYS A 110 -4.34 -13.31 14.86
CA LYS A 110 -5.57 -13.34 15.67
C LYS A 110 -6.68 -13.71 14.68
N ALA A 111 -7.36 -14.81 14.96
CA ALA A 111 -8.53 -15.18 14.17
C ALA A 111 -9.50 -13.98 14.13
N TYR A 112 -10.02 -13.68 12.95
CA TYR A 112 -11.06 -12.66 12.83
C TYR A 112 -12.29 -13.06 13.65
N PRO A 113 -13.06 -12.10 14.19
CA PRO A 113 -14.31 -12.40 14.88
C PRO A 113 -15.22 -13.25 14.01
N GLN A 114 -15.89 -14.24 14.61
CA GLN A 114 -16.82 -15.12 13.89
C GLN A 114 -17.89 -14.34 13.12
N ALA A 115 -18.28 -13.16 13.62
CA ALA A 115 -19.23 -12.26 12.95
C ALA A 115 -18.83 -11.88 11.53
N VAL A 116 -17.51 -11.76 11.24
CA VAL A 116 -17.00 -11.46 9.89
C VAL A 116 -17.38 -12.57 8.90
N TYR A 117 -17.29 -13.83 9.32
CA TYR A 117 -17.59 -14.99 8.45
C TYR A 117 -19.08 -15.34 8.36
N GLN A 118 -19.91 -14.72 9.19
CA GLN A 118 -21.37 -14.92 9.19
C GLN A 118 -22.10 -13.96 8.25
N GLN A 119 -21.40 -12.97 7.73
CA GLN A 119 -21.93 -12.01 6.79
C GLN A 119 -21.71 -12.45 5.35
N LYS A 120 -22.66 -12.15 4.48
CA LYS A 120 -22.48 -12.25 3.04
C LYS A 120 -22.14 -10.89 2.46
N VAL A 121 -21.23 -10.84 1.50
CA VAL A 121 -20.77 -9.61 0.85
C VAL A 121 -21.06 -9.70 -0.65
N ASP A 122 -21.63 -8.66 -1.22
CA ASP A 122 -21.73 -8.51 -2.67
C ASP A 122 -20.49 -7.76 -3.17
N VAL A 123 -19.61 -8.47 -3.87
CA VAL A 123 -18.41 -7.91 -4.49
C VAL A 123 -18.78 -7.43 -5.89
N ILE A 124 -18.71 -6.14 -6.14
CA ILE A 124 -19.07 -5.53 -7.42
C ILE A 124 -17.80 -5.17 -8.19
N VAL A 125 -17.68 -5.69 -9.40
CA VAL A 125 -16.57 -5.43 -10.32
C VAL A 125 -17.12 -4.83 -11.61
N PRO A 126 -16.99 -3.50 -11.83
CA PRO A 126 -17.29 -2.88 -13.11
C PRO A 126 -16.15 -3.16 -14.08
N VAL A 127 -16.45 -3.70 -15.26
CA VAL A 127 -15.47 -4.14 -16.25
C VAL A 127 -15.61 -3.33 -17.54
N TYR A 128 -14.50 -2.74 -17.99
CA TYR A 128 -14.35 -2.21 -19.34
C TYR A 128 -12.95 -2.54 -19.87
N ASN A 129 -12.82 -3.59 -20.69
CA ASN A 129 -11.54 -4.19 -21.08
C ASN A 129 -10.72 -4.72 -19.89
N GLY A 130 -9.40 -4.82 -20.03
CA GLY A 130 -8.48 -5.21 -18.95
C GLY A 130 -8.39 -6.71 -18.74
N LEU A 131 -8.49 -7.51 -19.81
CA LEU A 131 -8.40 -8.96 -19.78
C LEU A 131 -7.13 -9.45 -19.07
N GLU A 132 -6.04 -8.71 -19.20
CA GLU A 132 -4.73 -9.00 -18.61
C GLU A 132 -4.72 -9.00 -17.08
N TYR A 133 -5.71 -8.38 -16.45
CA TYR A 133 -5.81 -8.30 -14.98
C TYR A 133 -6.72 -9.37 -14.37
N PHE A 134 -7.56 -10.03 -15.18
CA PHE A 134 -8.64 -10.89 -14.66
C PHE A 134 -8.14 -12.08 -13.86
N ASP A 135 -7.09 -12.75 -14.30
CA ASP A 135 -6.57 -13.92 -13.59
C ASP A 135 -6.04 -13.54 -12.21
N ALA A 136 -5.33 -12.42 -12.08
CA ALA A 136 -4.84 -11.92 -10.80
C ALA A 136 -5.99 -11.48 -9.89
N LEU A 137 -6.93 -10.72 -10.41
CA LEU A 137 -8.09 -10.22 -9.66
C LEU A 137 -8.98 -11.36 -9.15
N PHE A 138 -9.46 -12.22 -10.04
CA PHE A 138 -10.43 -13.24 -9.64
C PHE A 138 -9.80 -14.31 -8.75
N SER A 139 -8.57 -14.74 -9.04
CA SER A 139 -7.85 -15.65 -8.13
C SER A 139 -7.58 -15.04 -6.75
N GLY A 140 -7.40 -13.71 -6.69
CA GLY A 140 -7.28 -12.98 -5.42
C GLY A 140 -8.61 -12.97 -4.65
N ILE A 141 -9.72 -12.67 -5.33
CA ILE A 141 -11.06 -12.64 -4.74
C ILE A 141 -11.43 -14.03 -4.19
N GLU A 142 -11.13 -15.10 -4.88
CA GLU A 142 -11.43 -16.47 -4.48
C GLU A 142 -10.72 -16.92 -3.19
N LYS A 143 -9.62 -16.26 -2.80
CA LYS A 143 -8.88 -16.58 -1.57
C LYS A 143 -9.58 -16.12 -0.29
N THR A 144 -10.63 -15.30 -0.37
CA THR A 144 -11.39 -14.90 0.83
C THR A 144 -12.21 -16.05 1.41
N LYS A 145 -12.34 -16.07 2.74
CA LYS A 145 -13.19 -17.03 3.46
C LYS A 145 -14.54 -16.44 3.86
N VAL A 146 -14.70 -15.12 3.68
CA VAL A 146 -16.00 -14.46 3.87
C VAL A 146 -16.95 -14.93 2.75
N PRO A 147 -18.15 -15.38 3.06
CA PRO A 147 -19.14 -15.71 2.03
C PRO A 147 -19.43 -14.50 1.14
N TYR A 148 -19.32 -14.68 -0.17
CA TYR A 148 -19.53 -13.58 -1.11
C TYR A 148 -20.36 -14.00 -2.32
N ARG A 149 -20.97 -13.01 -2.97
CA ARG A 149 -21.53 -13.09 -4.32
C ARG A 149 -20.77 -12.08 -5.17
N LEU A 150 -20.25 -12.50 -6.31
CA LEU A 150 -19.54 -11.64 -7.24
C LEU A 150 -20.50 -11.13 -8.30
N ILE A 151 -20.67 -9.82 -8.40
CA ILE A 151 -21.50 -9.14 -9.39
C ILE A 151 -20.57 -8.43 -10.36
N ILE A 152 -20.40 -9.01 -11.55
CA ILE A 152 -19.58 -8.46 -12.62
C ILE A 152 -20.49 -7.64 -13.54
N VAL A 153 -20.11 -6.39 -13.80
CA VAL A 153 -20.85 -5.52 -14.73
C VAL A 153 -19.96 -5.20 -15.92
N ASN A 154 -20.13 -5.94 -17.02
CA ASN A 154 -19.43 -5.66 -18.28
C ASN A 154 -20.06 -4.46 -18.95
N ASP A 155 -19.32 -3.35 -19.01
CA ASP A 155 -19.76 -2.08 -19.60
C ASP A 155 -19.55 -2.02 -21.12
N LYS A 156 -19.98 -3.09 -21.80
CA LYS A 156 -19.84 -3.22 -23.25
C LYS A 156 -18.39 -3.13 -23.70
N SER A 157 -17.53 -3.93 -23.10
CA SER A 157 -16.13 -4.03 -23.50
C SER A 157 -16.01 -4.29 -25.00
N PRO A 158 -15.23 -3.50 -25.76
CA PRO A 158 -15.07 -3.68 -27.19
C PRO A 158 -14.28 -4.93 -27.58
N ASP A 159 -13.40 -5.43 -26.71
CA ASP A 159 -12.68 -6.68 -26.92
C ASP A 159 -13.62 -7.87 -26.71
N PRO A 160 -13.87 -8.70 -27.76
CA PRO A 160 -14.76 -9.86 -27.64
C PRO A 160 -14.23 -10.95 -26.71
N GLU A 161 -12.92 -11.02 -26.46
CA GLU A 161 -12.33 -12.01 -25.55
C GLU A 161 -12.70 -11.71 -24.10
N VAL A 162 -12.90 -10.44 -23.75
CA VAL A 162 -13.42 -10.04 -22.42
C VAL A 162 -14.80 -10.66 -22.18
N GLY A 163 -15.73 -10.50 -23.11
CA GLY A 163 -17.07 -11.09 -22.98
C GLY A 163 -17.03 -12.60 -22.84
N LYS A 164 -16.26 -13.28 -23.66
CA LYS A 164 -16.10 -14.75 -23.63
C LYS A 164 -15.52 -15.23 -22.29
N TYR A 165 -14.49 -14.55 -21.79
CA TYR A 165 -13.89 -14.88 -20.51
C TYR A 165 -14.92 -14.75 -19.37
N LEU A 166 -15.63 -13.62 -19.30
CA LEU A 166 -16.60 -13.37 -18.24
C LEU A 166 -17.81 -14.33 -18.29
N GLU A 167 -18.30 -14.66 -19.50
CA GLU A 167 -19.36 -15.66 -19.67
C GLU A 167 -18.92 -17.05 -19.21
N LYS A 168 -17.71 -17.46 -19.58
CA LYS A 168 -17.13 -18.72 -19.13
C LYS A 168 -16.97 -18.72 -17.60
N TYR A 169 -16.37 -17.70 -17.04
CA TYR A 169 -16.13 -17.57 -15.62
C TYR A 169 -17.45 -17.62 -14.82
N ALA A 170 -18.48 -16.90 -15.28
CA ALA A 170 -19.80 -16.93 -14.64
C ALA A 170 -20.51 -18.29 -14.76
N ALA A 171 -20.27 -19.05 -15.83
CA ALA A 171 -20.82 -20.40 -15.99
C ALA A 171 -20.13 -21.45 -15.10
N GLU A 172 -18.90 -21.22 -14.70
CA GLU A 172 -18.09 -22.10 -13.85
C GLU A 172 -18.29 -21.85 -12.34
N HIS A 173 -18.95 -20.72 -11.95
CA HIS A 173 -19.06 -20.29 -10.56
C HIS A 173 -20.50 -19.89 -10.18
N ASP A 174 -21.14 -20.68 -9.35
CA ASP A 174 -22.55 -20.48 -8.92
C ASP A 174 -22.80 -19.17 -8.14
N ASN A 175 -21.76 -18.58 -7.56
CA ASN A 175 -21.81 -17.34 -6.80
C ASN A 175 -21.54 -16.10 -7.66
N VAL A 176 -21.44 -16.23 -8.98
CA VAL A 176 -21.17 -15.14 -9.92
C VAL A 176 -22.43 -14.73 -10.66
N VAL A 177 -22.68 -13.43 -10.72
CA VAL A 177 -23.75 -12.80 -11.54
C VAL A 177 -23.07 -11.89 -12.56
N LEU A 178 -23.23 -12.19 -13.84
CA LEU A 178 -22.75 -11.34 -14.93
C LEU A 178 -23.88 -10.48 -15.48
N LEU A 179 -23.66 -9.18 -15.50
CA LEU A 179 -24.52 -8.17 -16.10
C LEU A 179 -23.80 -7.56 -17.31
N ASN A 180 -24.40 -7.63 -18.48
CA ASN A 180 -23.89 -6.97 -19.68
C ASN A 180 -24.65 -5.68 -19.96
N ASN A 181 -23.97 -4.54 -20.14
CA ASN A 181 -24.56 -3.30 -20.61
C ASN A 181 -24.74 -3.36 -22.13
N GLU A 182 -25.81 -2.78 -22.64
CA GLU A 182 -26.07 -2.71 -24.07
C GLU A 182 -25.13 -1.74 -24.81
N THR A 183 -24.72 -0.70 -24.07
CA THR A 183 -23.77 0.33 -24.53
C THR A 183 -22.77 0.62 -23.42
N ASN A 184 -21.62 1.22 -23.77
CA ASN A 184 -20.70 1.75 -22.77
C ASN A 184 -21.37 2.93 -22.06
N MET A 185 -21.65 2.74 -20.76
CA MET A 185 -22.33 3.72 -19.91
C MET A 185 -21.33 4.47 -19.01
N GLY A 186 -20.10 3.97 -18.90
CA GLY A 186 -19.07 4.48 -18.00
C GLY A 186 -19.12 3.88 -16.59
N PHE A 187 -18.13 4.23 -15.79
CA PHE A 187 -17.88 3.64 -14.46
C PHE A 187 -19.07 3.77 -13.51
N LEU A 188 -19.55 5.01 -13.27
CA LEU A 188 -20.59 5.27 -12.28
C LEU A 188 -21.92 4.58 -12.57
N PRO A 189 -22.48 4.61 -13.80
CA PRO A 189 -23.68 3.86 -14.12
C PRO A 189 -23.53 2.35 -13.98
N SER A 190 -22.36 1.80 -14.35
CA SER A 190 -22.08 0.37 -14.21
C SER A 190 -21.99 -0.04 -12.73
N VAL A 191 -21.32 0.74 -11.89
CA VAL A 191 -21.33 0.55 -10.42
C VAL A 191 -22.76 0.62 -9.88
N ASN A 192 -23.55 1.63 -10.26
CA ASN A 192 -24.93 1.78 -9.81
C ASN A 192 -25.82 0.62 -10.26
N ARG A 193 -25.56 0.03 -11.42
CA ARG A 193 -26.25 -1.16 -11.87
C ARG A 193 -25.95 -2.36 -10.96
N GLY A 194 -24.69 -2.56 -10.59
CA GLY A 194 -24.28 -3.57 -9.61
C GLY A 194 -24.89 -3.33 -8.23
N LEU A 195 -24.89 -2.08 -7.76
CA LEU A 195 -25.50 -1.70 -6.47
C LEU A 195 -27.00 -1.98 -6.41
N LYS A 196 -27.74 -1.84 -7.51
CA LYS A 196 -29.17 -2.18 -7.56
C LYS A 196 -29.44 -3.68 -7.39
N MET A 197 -28.44 -4.52 -7.66
CA MET A 197 -28.52 -5.96 -7.47
C MET A 197 -28.04 -6.40 -6.08
N ALA A 198 -27.34 -5.50 -5.37
CA ALA A 198 -26.77 -5.81 -4.07
C ALA A 198 -27.87 -5.89 -2.99
N GLU A 199 -27.75 -6.90 -2.12
CA GLU A 199 -28.64 -7.18 -1.00
C GLU A 199 -27.91 -7.26 0.34
N ASN A 200 -26.58 -7.27 0.30
CA ASN A 200 -25.70 -7.47 1.44
C ASN A 200 -24.75 -6.29 1.63
N HIS A 201 -23.76 -6.42 2.51
CA HIS A 201 -22.61 -5.51 2.50
C HIS A 201 -21.98 -5.50 1.11
N VAL A 202 -21.49 -4.34 0.69
CA VAL A 202 -20.92 -4.19 -0.66
C VAL A 202 -19.42 -3.93 -0.58
N ALA A 203 -18.66 -4.67 -1.37
CA ALA A 203 -17.28 -4.36 -1.70
C ALA A 203 -17.18 -3.96 -3.18
N LEU A 204 -16.69 -2.76 -3.45
CA LEU A 204 -16.44 -2.29 -4.82
C LEU A 204 -14.97 -2.49 -5.15
N VAL A 205 -14.67 -3.21 -6.23
CA VAL A 205 -13.31 -3.56 -6.65
C VAL A 205 -13.14 -3.24 -8.14
N ASN A 206 -12.12 -2.49 -8.50
CA ASN A 206 -11.77 -2.22 -9.89
C ASN A 206 -11.09 -3.44 -10.53
N THR A 207 -11.10 -3.51 -11.87
CA THR A 207 -10.50 -4.61 -12.64
C THR A 207 -8.98 -4.68 -12.54
N ASP A 208 -8.31 -3.55 -12.37
CA ASP A 208 -6.86 -3.38 -12.30
C ASP A 208 -6.29 -3.51 -10.87
N VAL A 209 -7.07 -4.08 -9.96
CA VAL A 209 -6.68 -4.28 -8.56
C VAL A 209 -6.24 -5.73 -8.34
N GLU A 210 -5.10 -5.90 -7.71
CA GLU A 210 -4.67 -7.18 -7.14
C GLU A 210 -4.96 -7.19 -5.64
N VAL A 211 -5.75 -8.16 -5.17
CA VAL A 211 -6.15 -8.25 -3.77
C VAL A 211 -5.39 -9.37 -3.05
N PRO A 212 -4.83 -9.11 -1.85
CA PRO A 212 -4.09 -10.11 -1.09
C PRO A 212 -5.01 -11.09 -0.36
N GLU A 213 -4.44 -12.13 0.25
CA GLU A 213 -5.20 -13.01 1.13
C GLU A 213 -5.88 -12.24 2.27
N GLU A 214 -7.08 -12.66 2.65
CA GLU A 214 -7.86 -12.07 3.75
C GLU A 214 -8.19 -10.58 3.54
N TRP A 215 -8.17 -10.09 2.28
CA TRP A 215 -8.47 -8.70 1.96
C TRP A 215 -9.87 -8.29 2.43
N LEU A 216 -10.87 -9.15 2.25
CA LEU A 216 -12.26 -8.87 2.59
C LEU A 216 -12.48 -8.96 4.10
N GLU A 217 -11.87 -9.94 4.76
CA GLU A 217 -11.86 -10.07 6.20
C GLU A 217 -11.31 -8.81 6.88
N ARG A 218 -10.24 -8.25 6.33
CA ARG A 218 -9.62 -7.02 6.85
C ARG A 218 -10.49 -5.79 6.63
N LEU A 219 -11.15 -5.69 5.48
CA LEU A 219 -12.09 -4.60 5.20
C LEU A 219 -13.34 -4.68 6.08
N MET A 220 -13.81 -5.88 6.39
CA MET A 220 -14.98 -6.10 7.25
C MET A 220 -14.68 -5.86 8.73
N LEU A 221 -13.45 -6.15 9.20
CA LEU A 221 -13.10 -6.08 10.61
C LEU A 221 -13.45 -4.74 11.30
N PRO A 222 -13.14 -3.56 10.75
CA PRO A 222 -13.48 -2.29 11.40
C PRO A 222 -14.99 -2.08 11.58
N ILE A 223 -15.81 -2.58 10.64
CA ILE A 223 -17.27 -2.46 10.67
C ILE A 223 -17.84 -3.18 11.90
N PHE A 224 -17.24 -4.31 12.30
CA PHE A 224 -17.65 -5.07 13.48
C PHE A 224 -16.96 -4.64 14.77
N ALA A 225 -15.85 -3.90 14.66
CA ALA A 225 -15.12 -3.42 15.82
C ALA A 225 -15.70 -2.13 16.42
N LYS A 226 -16.46 -1.34 15.63
CA LYS A 226 -17.03 -0.05 16.05
C LYS A 226 -18.38 0.19 15.41
N GLU A 227 -19.35 0.62 16.20
CA GLU A 227 -20.77 0.81 15.77
C GLU A 227 -21.00 1.89 14.70
N ASN A 228 -20.09 2.85 14.51
CA ASN A 228 -20.32 4.01 13.65
C ASN A 228 -19.48 3.99 12.36
N ILE A 229 -18.99 2.82 11.93
CA ILE A 229 -18.25 2.69 10.69
C ILE A 229 -19.19 2.22 9.57
N ALA A 230 -19.44 3.10 8.61
CA ALA A 230 -20.27 2.81 7.44
C ALA A 230 -19.45 2.35 6.23
N THR A 231 -18.21 2.78 6.11
CA THR A 231 -17.32 2.44 4.98
C THR A 231 -15.89 2.22 5.44
N THR A 232 -15.19 1.35 4.75
CA THR A 232 -13.76 1.09 4.92
C THR A 232 -13.10 1.09 3.54
N THR A 233 -11.89 1.63 3.47
CA THR A 233 -11.11 1.68 2.24
C THR A 233 -9.67 1.30 2.57
N PRO A 234 -9.03 0.41 1.80
CA PRO A 234 -7.63 0.07 2.01
C PRO A 234 -6.73 1.26 1.67
N PHE A 235 -5.50 1.24 2.18
CA PHE A 235 -4.47 2.13 1.69
C PHE A 235 -4.07 1.75 0.27
N THR A 236 -3.64 2.75 -0.50
CA THR A 236 -3.05 2.59 -1.83
C THR A 236 -1.76 3.40 -1.93
N THR A 237 -0.87 3.02 -2.83
CA THR A 237 0.33 3.82 -3.10
C THR A 237 0.03 5.06 -3.94
N CYS A 238 -1.03 5.02 -4.74
CA CYS A 238 -1.47 6.11 -5.62
C CYS A 238 -2.94 6.41 -5.37
N GLY A 239 -3.26 7.62 -4.96
CA GLY A 239 -4.64 8.02 -4.71
C GLY A 239 -4.74 9.38 -4.03
N THR A 240 -5.97 9.88 -3.87
CA THR A 240 -6.19 11.18 -3.25
C THR A 240 -6.33 11.08 -1.74
N ILE A 241 -7.31 10.34 -1.23
CA ILE A 241 -7.64 10.35 0.21
C ILE A 241 -7.16 9.12 0.99
N CYS A 242 -6.66 8.09 0.32
CA CYS A 242 -6.19 6.85 0.95
C CYS A 242 -4.76 6.49 0.56
N SER A 243 -4.00 7.42 -0.04
CA SER A 243 -2.60 7.18 -0.38
C SER A 243 -1.72 7.10 0.86
N PHE A 244 -0.79 6.16 0.83
CA PHE A 244 0.16 5.89 1.91
C PHE A 244 1.56 5.67 1.33
N PRO A 245 2.63 6.14 2.00
CA PRO A 245 2.66 6.85 3.27
C PRO A 245 2.26 8.33 3.17
N ASP A 246 2.36 8.96 2.02
CA ASP A 246 2.02 10.36 1.80
C ASP A 246 0.59 10.51 1.30
N PHE A 247 -0.20 11.27 2.05
CA PHE A 247 -1.58 11.59 1.72
C PHE A 247 -1.66 12.48 0.46
N CYS A 248 -2.59 12.16 -0.44
CA CYS A 248 -2.82 12.88 -1.69
C CYS A 248 -1.59 12.95 -2.62
N ARG A 249 -0.78 11.88 -2.66
CA ARG A 249 0.42 11.79 -3.50
C ARG A 249 0.58 10.39 -4.08
N ASP A 250 1.30 10.33 -5.20
CA ASP A 250 1.83 9.08 -5.72
C ASP A 250 3.07 8.70 -4.90
N ASN A 251 2.99 7.57 -4.26
CA ASN A 251 4.04 7.06 -3.41
C ASN A 251 4.78 5.93 -4.14
N LYS A 252 6.11 6.05 -4.21
CA LYS A 252 6.95 5.05 -4.87
C LYS A 252 7.53 4.01 -3.92
N LEU A 253 7.16 4.08 -2.62
CA LEU A 253 7.78 3.28 -1.57
C LEU A 253 7.75 1.77 -1.86
N PHE A 254 6.67 1.30 -2.48
CA PHE A 254 6.47 -0.11 -2.80
C PHE A 254 6.62 -0.43 -4.30
N GLU A 255 7.16 0.51 -5.08
CA GLU A 255 7.35 0.32 -6.53
C GLU A 255 8.27 -0.89 -6.81
N GLY A 256 7.75 -1.86 -7.56
CA GLY A 256 8.49 -3.09 -7.89
C GLY A 256 8.47 -4.19 -6.82
N MET A 257 7.84 -3.97 -5.68
CA MET A 257 7.63 -5.02 -4.68
C MET A 257 6.43 -5.88 -5.05
N PRO A 258 6.50 -7.21 -4.91
CA PRO A 258 5.36 -8.08 -5.15
C PRO A 258 4.29 -7.88 -4.05
N LEU A 259 3.02 -8.10 -4.41
CA LEU A 259 1.90 -7.89 -3.49
C LEU A 259 2.05 -8.62 -2.14
N TRP A 260 2.55 -9.85 -2.14
CA TRP A 260 2.71 -10.64 -0.91
C TRP A 260 3.71 -10.01 0.07
N GLU A 261 4.74 -9.35 -0.44
CA GLU A 261 5.75 -8.65 0.38
C GLU A 261 5.16 -7.37 0.97
N ILE A 262 4.45 -6.57 0.14
CA ILE A 262 3.71 -5.40 0.61
C ILE A 262 2.68 -5.81 1.68
N ASP A 263 1.95 -6.89 1.43
CA ASP A 263 0.93 -7.39 2.35
C ASP A 263 1.50 -7.82 3.71
N ASP A 264 2.69 -8.43 3.73
CA ASP A 264 3.37 -8.81 4.96
C ASP A 264 3.80 -7.60 5.80
N GLU A 265 4.10 -6.46 5.18
CA GLU A 265 4.44 -5.21 5.89
C GLU A 265 3.22 -4.59 6.61
N PHE A 266 2.00 -4.84 6.10
CA PHE A 266 0.75 -4.30 6.67
C PHE A 266 0.03 -5.28 7.60
N ARG A 267 0.53 -6.47 7.81
CA ARG A 267 -0.01 -7.49 8.73
C ARG A 267 0.56 -7.39 10.12
#